data_c6faee48799a80e59a1ecfcf5414a464
#
_entry.id   c6faee48799a80e59a1ecfcf5414a464
#
_cell.length_a   1.000
_cell.length_b   1.000
_cell.length_c   1.000
_cell.angle_alpha   90.00
_cell.angle_beta   90.00
_cell.angle_gamma   90.00
#
_symmetry.space_group_name_H-M   'P 1'
#
loop_
_entity.id
_entity.type
_entity.pdbx_description
1 polymer ?
#
loop_
_entity_poly.entity_id
_entity_poly.type
_entity_poly.pdbx_seq_one_letter_code
_entity_poly.pdbx_strand_id
1 'polypeptide(L)'
;ASDRYMFVNYGVDQVMRDLDELISKVREINPELRFILTVSPVPLIATFEPRHVLVSTTISKATLRVAANEITKRYDFVEYFPSYEIISGSAAGAKYFENDLREVSQVGVNHVMRIFEKHMLQGSDRFSGLVSDSSLHDRSVVCDEETIVATMKSSGLVNPSIGPINNVRNKKEILRKD
;
A
#
# COMPACT_ATOMS: atom_id res chain seq x y z
N ALA A 1 -3.98 -37.45 0.51
CA ALA A 1 -3.72 -36.22 1.29
C ALA A 1 -4.70 -35.11 0.96
N SER A 2 -5.30 -35.08 -0.26
CA SER A 2 -6.26 -34.06 -0.71
C SER A 2 -7.57 -34.01 0.11
N ASP A 3 -7.98 -35.11 0.68
CA ASP A 3 -9.27 -35.22 1.39
C ASP A 3 -9.28 -34.56 2.78
N ARG A 4 -8.13 -34.02 3.21
CA ARG A 4 -7.97 -33.35 4.51
C ARG A 4 -7.98 -31.81 4.41
N TYR A 5 -7.94 -31.26 3.20
CA TYR A 5 -7.83 -29.82 2.98
C TYR A 5 -8.89 -29.36 2.00
N MET A 6 -9.58 -28.30 2.37
CA MET A 6 -10.54 -27.62 1.53
C MET A 6 -9.97 -26.24 1.16
N PHE A 7 -9.96 -25.92 -0.11
CA PHE A 7 -9.61 -24.57 -0.56
C PHE A 7 -10.77 -23.62 -0.26
N VAL A 8 -10.48 -22.53 0.42
CA VAL A 8 -11.42 -21.43 0.69
C VAL A 8 -10.77 -20.13 0.26
N ASN A 9 -11.42 -19.40 -0.65
CA ASN A 9 -10.98 -18.08 -1.05
C ASN A 9 -11.89 -17.03 -0.40
N TYR A 10 -11.30 -16.15 0.43
CA TYR A 10 -12.05 -15.15 1.18
C TYR A 10 -12.44 -13.96 0.30
N GLY A 11 -13.69 -13.50 0.49
CA GLY A 11 -14.16 -12.21 -0.01
C GLY A 11 -13.81 -11.07 0.96
N VAL A 12 -14.15 -9.85 0.56
CA VAL A 12 -13.85 -8.63 1.33
C VAL A 12 -14.38 -8.70 2.76
N ASP A 13 -15.63 -9.11 2.95
CA ASP A 13 -16.27 -9.16 4.27
C ASP A 13 -15.61 -10.16 5.23
N GLN A 14 -15.09 -11.27 4.69
CA GLN A 14 -14.39 -12.27 5.48
C GLN A 14 -13.02 -11.74 5.92
N VAL A 15 -12.27 -11.14 4.99
CA VAL A 15 -10.97 -10.50 5.31
C VAL A 15 -11.16 -9.37 6.33
N MET A 16 -12.20 -8.55 6.18
CA MET A 16 -12.49 -7.48 7.15
C MET A 16 -12.80 -8.02 8.54
N ARG A 17 -13.61 -9.07 8.65
CA ARG A 17 -13.91 -9.70 9.95
C ARG A 17 -12.66 -10.24 10.64
N ASP A 18 -11.80 -10.92 9.88
CA ASP A 18 -10.57 -11.46 10.43
C ASP A 18 -9.59 -10.36 10.88
N LEU A 19 -9.52 -9.25 10.11
CA LEU A 19 -8.74 -8.08 10.51
C LEU A 19 -9.31 -7.40 11.75
N ASP A 20 -10.63 -7.23 11.85
CA ASP A 20 -11.29 -6.68 13.05
C ASP A 20 -11.01 -7.54 14.29
N GLU A 21 -11.12 -8.87 14.15
CA GLU A 21 -10.84 -9.80 15.24
C GLU A 21 -9.36 -9.75 15.67
N LEU A 22 -8.43 -9.74 14.69
CA LEU A 22 -7.00 -9.60 14.94
C LEU A 22 -6.68 -8.30 15.69
N ILE A 23 -7.17 -7.17 15.18
CA ILE A 23 -6.95 -5.84 15.77
C ILE A 23 -7.49 -5.80 17.20
N SER A 24 -8.71 -6.29 17.42
CA SER A 24 -9.34 -6.31 18.74
C SER A 24 -8.50 -7.12 19.74
N LYS A 25 -8.14 -8.35 19.40
CA LYS A 25 -7.34 -9.23 20.27
C LYS A 25 -5.96 -8.67 20.60
N VAL A 26 -5.30 -8.07 19.62
CA VAL A 26 -3.97 -7.50 19.86
C VAL A 26 -4.05 -6.25 20.73
N ARG A 27 -5.09 -5.43 20.57
CA ARG A 27 -5.30 -4.24 21.39
C ARG A 27 -5.81 -4.53 22.81
N GLU A 28 -6.38 -5.69 23.06
CA GLU A 28 -6.60 -6.18 24.43
C GLU A 28 -5.28 -6.35 25.20
N ILE A 29 -4.21 -6.75 24.51
CA ILE A 29 -2.87 -6.96 25.08
C ILE A 29 -2.11 -5.63 25.17
N ASN A 30 -2.17 -4.81 24.11
CA ASN A 30 -1.51 -3.52 24.01
C ASN A 30 -2.45 -2.45 23.43
N PRO A 31 -3.17 -1.69 24.27
CA PRO A 31 -4.14 -0.68 23.83
C PRO A 31 -3.52 0.47 23.01
N GLU A 32 -2.23 0.74 23.18
CA GLU A 32 -1.53 1.82 22.46
C GLU A 32 -0.96 1.40 21.10
N LEU A 33 -1.12 0.12 20.72
CA LEU A 33 -0.57 -0.37 19.48
C LEU A 33 -1.24 0.30 18.26
N ARG A 34 -0.42 0.76 17.33
CA ARG A 34 -0.83 1.24 16.01
C ARG A 34 -0.53 0.16 14.96
N PHE A 35 -1.32 0.14 13.90
CA PHE A 35 -1.16 -0.83 12.81
C PHE A 35 -0.84 -0.12 11.52
N ILE A 36 0.04 -0.70 10.72
CA ILE A 36 0.26 -0.34 9.33
C ILE A 36 -0.11 -1.54 8.48
N LEU A 37 -1.16 -1.39 7.69
CA LEU A 37 -1.56 -2.39 6.70
C LEU A 37 -0.87 -2.10 5.37
N THR A 38 -0.54 -3.16 4.65
CA THR A 38 -0.02 -3.06 3.30
C THR A 38 -0.44 -4.29 2.48
N VAL A 39 -0.56 -4.14 1.17
CA VAL A 39 -0.83 -5.25 0.24
C VAL A 39 0.46 -5.59 -0.49
N SER A 40 0.82 -6.89 -0.50
CA SER A 40 2.00 -7.37 -1.22
C SER A 40 1.87 -7.13 -2.72
N PRO A 41 2.90 -6.61 -3.40
CA PRO A 41 2.93 -6.49 -4.86
C PRO A 41 3.13 -7.83 -5.58
N VAL A 42 3.66 -8.86 -4.89
CA VAL A 42 3.99 -10.15 -5.50
C VAL A 42 2.72 -10.85 -6.00
N PRO A 43 2.61 -11.20 -7.30
CA PRO A 43 1.46 -11.90 -7.84
C PRO A 43 1.41 -13.37 -7.41
N LEU A 44 0.26 -14.00 -7.53
CA LEU A 44 0.10 -15.45 -7.34
C LEU A 44 0.87 -16.21 -8.42
N ILE A 45 1.48 -17.32 -8.04
CA ILE A 45 2.13 -18.25 -8.98
C ILE A 45 1.13 -19.23 -9.60
N ALA A 46 0.12 -19.62 -8.82
CA ALA A 46 -0.92 -20.57 -9.19
C ALA A 46 -2.21 -20.28 -8.42
N THR A 47 -3.31 -20.87 -8.85
CA THR A 47 -4.60 -20.78 -8.17
C THR A 47 -5.32 -22.13 -8.27
N PHE A 48 -6.11 -22.45 -7.26
CA PHE A 48 -7.04 -23.59 -7.28
C PHE A 48 -8.40 -23.24 -7.91
N GLU A 49 -8.61 -21.96 -8.23
CA GLU A 49 -9.83 -21.54 -8.90
C GLU A 49 -9.80 -21.91 -10.40
N PRO A 50 -10.95 -22.23 -11.02
CA PRO A 50 -11.04 -22.61 -12.43
C PRO A 50 -10.95 -21.35 -13.34
N ARG A 51 -9.89 -20.56 -13.17
CA ARG A 51 -9.64 -19.32 -13.94
C ARG A 51 -8.15 -19.09 -14.11
N HIS A 52 -7.80 -18.19 -15.02
CA HIS A 52 -6.41 -17.81 -15.24
C HIS A 52 -5.82 -17.13 -14.00
N VAL A 53 -4.56 -17.44 -13.67
CA VAL A 53 -3.88 -16.94 -12.47
C VAL A 53 -3.78 -15.41 -12.41
N LEU A 54 -3.64 -14.72 -13.55
CA LEU A 54 -3.63 -13.25 -13.61
C LEU A 54 -4.96 -12.66 -13.12
N VAL A 55 -6.09 -13.28 -13.49
CA VAL A 55 -7.41 -12.86 -13.04
C VAL A 55 -7.55 -13.07 -11.54
N SER A 56 -7.12 -14.22 -11.03
CA SER A 56 -7.13 -14.53 -9.59
C SER A 56 -6.22 -13.58 -8.81
N THR A 57 -5.04 -13.24 -9.33
CA THR A 57 -4.15 -12.24 -8.73
C THR A 57 -4.85 -10.89 -8.61
N THR A 58 -5.46 -10.40 -9.68
CA THR A 58 -6.14 -9.11 -9.68
C THR A 58 -7.28 -9.07 -8.66
N ILE A 59 -8.11 -10.11 -8.63
CA ILE A 59 -9.21 -10.20 -7.66
C ILE A 59 -8.67 -10.27 -6.22
N SER A 60 -7.65 -11.09 -5.97
CA SER A 60 -7.04 -11.21 -4.64
C SER A 60 -6.48 -9.86 -4.14
N LYS A 61 -5.72 -9.16 -4.99
CA LYS A 61 -5.16 -7.85 -4.63
C LYS A 61 -6.26 -6.80 -4.41
N ALA A 62 -7.29 -6.79 -5.24
CA ALA A 62 -8.44 -5.89 -5.09
C ALA A 62 -9.20 -6.16 -3.78
N THR A 63 -9.46 -7.44 -3.46
CA THR A 63 -10.10 -7.84 -2.20
C THR A 63 -9.32 -7.34 -0.99
N LEU A 64 -8.01 -7.60 -0.94
CA LEU A 64 -7.17 -7.16 0.17
C LEU A 64 -7.07 -5.64 0.24
N ARG A 65 -6.97 -4.96 -0.91
CA ARG A 65 -6.88 -3.50 -0.95
C ARG A 65 -8.16 -2.81 -0.47
N VAL A 66 -9.32 -3.31 -0.89
CA VAL A 66 -10.61 -2.79 -0.43
C VAL A 66 -10.78 -3.05 1.06
N ALA A 67 -10.50 -4.26 1.54
CA ALA A 67 -10.58 -4.58 2.96
C ALA A 67 -9.67 -3.67 3.80
N ALA A 68 -8.42 -3.48 3.40
CA ALA A 68 -7.50 -2.57 4.08
C ALA A 68 -8.02 -1.13 4.13
N ASN A 69 -8.62 -0.64 3.02
CA ASN A 69 -9.22 0.69 2.96
C ASN A 69 -10.40 0.87 3.94
N GLU A 70 -11.26 -0.13 4.04
CA GLU A 70 -12.42 -0.06 4.95
C GLU A 70 -11.97 -0.15 6.43
N ILE A 71 -10.95 -0.95 6.73
CA ILE A 71 -10.37 -1.03 8.08
C ILE A 71 -9.72 0.29 8.49
N THR A 72 -8.98 0.95 7.60
CA THR A 72 -8.36 2.27 7.91
C THR A 72 -9.40 3.38 8.10
N LYS A 73 -10.58 3.27 7.51
CA LYS A 73 -11.69 4.20 7.78
C LYS A 73 -12.36 3.94 9.13
N ARG A 74 -12.33 2.70 9.59
CA ARG A 74 -12.98 2.27 10.83
C ARG A 74 -12.17 2.64 12.07
N TYR A 75 -10.84 2.55 11.97
CA TYR A 75 -9.92 2.74 13.08
C TYR A 75 -8.91 3.85 12.79
N ASP A 76 -8.83 4.86 13.64
CA ASP A 76 -7.91 6.00 13.53
C ASP A 76 -6.44 5.66 13.87
N PHE A 77 -6.21 4.52 14.50
CA PHE A 77 -4.90 3.98 14.83
C PHE A 77 -4.40 2.94 13.80
N VAL A 78 -5.11 2.74 12.70
CA VAL A 78 -4.72 1.87 11.57
C VAL A 78 -4.43 2.73 10.36
N GLU A 79 -3.25 2.58 9.80
CA GLU A 79 -2.80 3.28 8.59
C GLU A 79 -2.58 2.28 7.44
N TYR A 80 -2.56 2.79 6.22
CA TYR A 80 -2.22 1.99 5.03
C TYR A 80 -0.95 2.52 4.40
N PHE A 81 0.01 1.60 4.14
CA PHE A 81 1.21 1.91 3.39
C PHE A 81 1.11 1.32 1.96
N PRO A 82 1.25 2.13 0.89
CA PRO A 82 0.90 1.74 -0.47
C PRO A 82 2.02 0.98 -1.21
N SER A 83 2.61 -0.05 -0.61
CA SER A 83 3.70 -0.81 -1.27
C SER A 83 3.24 -1.46 -2.58
N TYR A 84 2.00 -1.93 -2.64
CA TYR A 84 1.42 -2.50 -3.86
C TYR A 84 1.36 -1.47 -4.98
N GLU A 85 0.85 -0.29 -4.70
CA GLU A 85 0.68 0.78 -5.67
C GLU A 85 2.04 1.33 -6.16
N ILE A 86 3.02 1.43 -5.25
CA ILE A 86 4.37 1.90 -5.61
C ILE A 86 5.05 0.94 -6.58
N ILE A 87 4.97 -0.37 -6.32
CA ILE A 87 5.67 -1.39 -7.12
C ILE A 87 4.90 -1.74 -8.41
N SER A 88 3.55 -1.86 -8.32
CA SER A 88 2.72 -2.37 -9.43
C SER A 88 1.99 -1.27 -10.18
N GLY A 89 2.14 -0.01 -9.75
CA GLY A 89 1.48 1.13 -10.39
C GLY A 89 1.94 1.34 -11.82
N SER A 90 1.08 1.93 -12.65
CA SER A 90 1.36 2.19 -14.07
C SER A 90 2.59 3.07 -14.29
N ALA A 91 2.91 3.96 -13.37
CA ALA A 91 4.09 4.83 -13.42
C ALA A 91 5.40 4.04 -13.24
N ALA A 92 5.39 2.95 -12.47
CA ALA A 92 6.54 2.10 -12.25
C ALA A 92 6.84 1.20 -13.47
N GLY A 93 5.83 0.81 -14.22
CA GLY A 93 5.94 -0.20 -15.27
C GLY A 93 6.45 -1.51 -14.69
N ALA A 94 7.29 -2.24 -15.44
CA ALA A 94 7.92 -3.48 -14.97
C ALA A 94 9.27 -3.26 -14.26
N LYS A 95 9.70 -2.02 -14.03
CA LYS A 95 11.07 -1.68 -13.57
C LYS A 95 11.43 -2.24 -12.19
N TYR A 96 10.42 -2.47 -11.35
CA TYR A 96 10.62 -2.93 -9.98
C TYR A 96 10.48 -4.45 -9.83
N PHE A 97 10.27 -5.16 -10.94
CA PHE A 97 10.25 -6.62 -10.93
C PHE A 97 11.52 -7.18 -11.59
N GLU A 98 11.91 -8.38 -11.17
CA GLU A 98 12.91 -9.18 -11.85
C GLU A 98 12.38 -9.67 -13.20
N ASN A 99 13.24 -10.35 -13.98
CA ASN A 99 12.89 -10.84 -15.32
C ASN A 99 11.69 -11.81 -15.35
N ASP A 100 11.38 -12.43 -14.22
CA ASP A 100 10.23 -13.32 -14.04
C ASP A 100 8.90 -12.58 -13.88
N LEU A 101 8.93 -11.25 -13.78
CA LEU A 101 7.79 -10.34 -13.53
C LEU A 101 6.99 -10.69 -12.24
N ARG A 102 7.64 -11.35 -11.29
CA ARG A 102 7.06 -11.77 -10.02
C ARG A 102 7.86 -11.28 -8.82
N GLU A 103 9.13 -11.58 -8.79
CA GLU A 103 9.99 -11.15 -7.70
C GLU A 103 10.23 -9.65 -7.82
N VAL A 104 10.12 -8.95 -6.67
CA VAL A 104 10.43 -7.53 -6.62
C VAL A 104 11.94 -7.38 -6.58
N SER A 105 12.48 -6.60 -7.52
CA SER A 105 13.92 -6.34 -7.61
C SER A 105 14.42 -5.59 -6.38
N GLN A 106 15.74 -5.68 -6.12
CA GLN A 106 16.37 -4.93 -5.02
C GLN A 106 16.15 -3.42 -5.16
N VAL A 107 16.10 -2.90 -6.39
CA VAL A 107 15.79 -1.50 -6.69
C VAL A 107 14.39 -1.13 -6.20
N GLY A 108 13.40 -1.99 -6.48
CA GLY A 108 12.03 -1.82 -6.01
C GLY A 108 11.93 -1.84 -4.48
N VAL A 109 12.58 -2.82 -3.84
CA VAL A 109 12.63 -2.92 -2.37
C VAL A 109 13.24 -1.66 -1.76
N ASN A 110 14.39 -1.23 -2.24
CA ASN A 110 15.07 -0.04 -1.73
C ASN A 110 14.20 1.23 -1.90
N HIS A 111 13.49 1.34 -3.02
CA HIS A 111 12.60 2.48 -3.26
C HIS A 111 11.43 2.50 -2.27
N VAL A 112 10.75 1.38 -2.09
CA VAL A 112 9.64 1.26 -1.13
C VAL A 112 10.09 1.54 0.29
N MET A 113 11.24 0.97 0.71
CA MET A 113 11.75 1.17 2.06
C MET A 113 12.13 2.62 2.34
N ARG A 114 12.73 3.31 1.38
CA ARG A 114 13.03 4.75 1.51
C ARG A 114 11.76 5.59 1.68
N ILE A 115 10.69 5.27 0.94
CA ILE A 115 9.39 5.95 1.10
C ILE A 115 8.79 5.63 2.47
N PHE A 116 8.84 4.37 2.90
CA PHE A 116 8.36 3.94 4.21
C PHE A 116 9.07 4.69 5.34
N GLU A 117 10.39 4.72 5.32
CA GLU A 117 11.20 5.44 6.32
C GLU A 117 10.84 6.92 6.36
N LYS A 118 10.76 7.57 5.21
CA LYS A 118 10.47 8.99 5.10
C LYS A 118 9.09 9.37 5.66
N HIS A 119 8.08 8.51 5.48
CA HIS A 119 6.68 8.87 5.75
C HIS A 119 6.09 8.19 6.98
N MET A 120 6.60 7.01 7.36
CA MET A 120 6.04 6.22 8.46
C MET A 120 6.92 6.24 9.72
N LEU A 121 8.22 6.51 9.59
CA LEU A 121 9.17 6.51 10.71
C LEU A 121 9.68 7.94 11.00
N GLN A 122 8.80 8.87 11.34
CA GLN A 122 9.20 10.22 11.72
C GLN A 122 10.12 10.18 12.96
N GLY A 123 11.36 10.61 12.79
CA GLY A 123 12.34 10.79 13.88
C GLY A 123 13.35 9.67 14.06
N SER A 124 13.48 8.72 13.16
CA SER A 124 14.53 7.69 13.26
C SER A 124 15.77 8.05 12.46
N ASP A 125 16.66 8.86 13.03
CA ASP A 125 18.07 8.96 12.61
C ASP A 125 18.83 7.60 12.70
N ARG A 126 18.14 6.55 13.13
CA ARG A 126 18.72 5.23 13.39
C ARG A 126 18.92 4.36 12.15
N PHE A 127 18.28 4.69 11.03
CA PHE A 127 18.35 3.88 9.81
C PHE A 127 19.18 4.50 8.68
N SER A 128 19.70 5.71 8.85
CA SER A 128 20.58 6.37 7.85
C SER A 128 21.92 5.63 7.62
N GLY A 129 22.26 4.65 8.44
CA GLY A 129 23.50 3.88 8.35
C GLY A 129 23.46 2.64 7.45
N LEU A 130 22.28 2.20 6.98
CA LEU A 130 22.15 0.96 6.20
C LEU A 130 22.00 1.18 4.68
N VAL A 131 21.88 2.41 4.22
CA VAL A 131 21.70 2.75 2.79
C VAL A 131 22.78 3.70 2.31
N SER A 132 24.01 3.56 2.80
CA SER A 132 25.16 4.30 2.28
C SER A 132 25.97 3.50 1.27
N ASP A 133 25.31 2.88 0.29
CA ASP A 133 26.00 2.44 -0.93
C ASP A 133 25.62 3.38 -2.08
N SER A 134 26.44 4.42 -2.23
CA SER A 134 26.29 5.55 -3.15
C SER A 134 26.70 5.24 -4.56
N SER A 135 26.56 4.02 -5.05
CA SER A 135 27.04 3.62 -6.38
C SER A 135 25.97 3.46 -7.47
N LEU A 136 24.70 3.78 -7.18
CA LEU A 136 23.66 3.77 -8.20
C LEU A 136 23.13 5.19 -8.47
N HIS A 137 23.94 5.98 -9.17
CA HIS A 137 23.49 7.14 -9.92
C HIS A 137 22.72 6.68 -11.16
N ASP A 138 21.51 6.17 -11.00
CA ASP A 138 20.59 6.08 -12.13
C ASP A 138 19.52 7.17 -12.01
N ARG A 139 19.72 8.16 -12.86
CA ARG A 139 18.89 9.34 -13.07
C ARG A 139 17.65 8.97 -13.85
N SER A 140 16.61 8.39 -13.31
CA SER A 140 15.36 8.44 -14.09
C SER A 140 14.11 7.82 -13.47
N VAL A 141 14.02 7.63 -12.18
CA VAL A 141 12.70 7.30 -11.60
C VAL A 141 12.32 8.35 -10.60
N VAL A 142 11.86 9.46 -11.13
CA VAL A 142 11.19 10.50 -10.36
C VAL A 142 9.70 10.17 -10.39
N CYS A 143 9.27 9.32 -9.46
CA CYS A 143 7.89 9.35 -9.00
C CYS A 143 7.80 10.45 -7.93
N ASP A 144 8.09 11.68 -8.36
CA ASP A 144 7.97 12.84 -7.49
C ASP A 144 6.58 13.41 -7.71
N GLU A 145 5.76 13.40 -6.67
CA GLU A 145 4.44 14.05 -6.71
C GLU A 145 4.58 15.52 -7.15
N GLU A 146 5.69 16.15 -6.81
CA GLU A 146 6.00 17.51 -7.26
C GLU A 146 6.17 17.61 -8.77
N THR A 147 6.78 16.61 -9.41
CA THR A 147 6.95 16.57 -10.88
C THR A 147 5.62 16.28 -11.59
N ILE A 148 4.77 15.44 -11.02
CA ILE A 148 3.44 15.17 -11.56
C ILE A 148 2.59 16.43 -11.45
N VAL A 149 2.60 17.11 -10.30
CA VAL A 149 1.87 18.37 -10.07
C VAL A 149 2.43 19.49 -10.95
N ALA A 150 3.74 19.60 -11.13
CA ALA A 150 4.37 20.58 -12.03
C ALA A 150 3.99 20.33 -13.49
N THR A 151 3.97 19.07 -13.94
CA THR A 151 3.56 18.69 -15.29
C THR A 151 2.08 18.95 -15.52
N MET A 152 1.21 18.68 -14.54
CA MET A 152 -0.21 18.98 -14.62
C MET A 152 -0.49 20.49 -14.66
N LYS A 153 0.28 21.30 -13.93
CA LYS A 153 0.21 22.75 -13.97
C LYS A 153 0.66 23.31 -15.32
N SER A 154 1.74 22.78 -15.89
CA SER A 154 2.26 23.20 -17.19
C SER A 154 1.38 22.82 -18.38
N SER A 155 0.60 21.73 -18.24
CA SER A 155 -0.34 21.25 -19.27
C SER A 155 -1.73 21.91 -19.17
N GLY A 156 -1.96 22.82 -18.24
CA GLY A 156 -3.25 23.52 -18.08
C GLY A 156 -4.39 22.65 -17.54
N LEU A 157 -4.09 21.47 -17.04
CA LEU A 157 -5.07 20.51 -16.51
C LEU A 157 -5.46 20.76 -15.05
N VAL A 158 -4.81 21.70 -14.37
CA VAL A 158 -5.14 22.06 -12.99
C VAL A 158 -5.42 23.57 -12.92
N ASN A 159 -6.58 23.92 -12.43
CA ASN A 159 -6.96 25.31 -12.18
C ASN A 159 -6.08 25.89 -11.04
N PRO A 160 -5.37 27.00 -11.24
CA PRO A 160 -4.46 27.57 -10.25
C PRO A 160 -5.13 28.08 -8.97
N SER A 161 -6.46 28.04 -8.90
CA SER A 161 -7.25 28.51 -7.74
C SER A 161 -7.49 27.44 -6.66
N ILE A 162 -7.05 26.22 -6.84
CA ILE A 162 -7.12 25.18 -5.80
C ILE A 162 -5.78 25.17 -5.07
N GLY A 163 -5.77 25.85 -3.91
CA GLY A 163 -4.62 25.81 -3.00
C GLY A 163 -4.32 24.40 -2.51
N PRO A 164 -3.14 24.18 -1.89
CA PRO A 164 -2.72 22.86 -1.45
C PRO A 164 -3.77 22.26 -0.51
N ILE A 165 -4.10 20.99 -0.71
CA ILE A 165 -4.99 20.21 0.15
C ILE A 165 -4.27 19.97 1.48
N ASN A 166 -4.16 21.01 2.27
CA ASN A 166 -3.76 20.94 3.67
C ASN A 166 -5.02 20.92 4.53
N ASN A 167 -5.18 19.85 5.29
CA ASN A 167 -6.15 19.64 6.36
C ASN A 167 -7.40 18.80 6.03
N VAL A 168 -7.19 17.48 6.09
CA VAL A 168 -8.22 16.59 6.64
C VAL A 168 -7.99 16.46 8.16
N ARG A 169 -8.12 17.56 8.87
CA ARG A 169 -8.33 17.56 10.34
C ARG A 169 -9.62 18.33 10.58
N ASN A 170 -10.76 17.64 10.53
CA ASN A 170 -11.96 17.87 11.34
C ASN A 170 -13.13 17.04 10.81
N LYS A 171 -13.11 15.73 11.11
CA LYS A 171 -14.26 14.84 10.84
C LYS A 171 -15.26 14.79 12.00
N LYS A 172 -15.20 15.70 12.98
CA LYS A 172 -16.10 15.68 14.15
C LYS A 172 -17.31 16.60 14.07
N GLU A 173 -17.53 17.36 13.01
CA GLU A 173 -18.62 18.35 12.95
C GLU A 173 -19.77 18.04 11.98
N ILE A 174 -19.71 16.99 11.18
CA ILE A 174 -20.73 16.71 10.15
C ILE A 174 -21.83 15.73 10.60
N LEU A 175 -21.71 15.10 11.77
CA LEU A 175 -22.70 14.14 12.28
C LEU A 175 -23.54 14.66 13.48
N ARG A 176 -23.72 15.97 13.59
CA ARG A 176 -24.68 16.55 14.54
C ARG A 176 -25.57 17.56 13.84
N LYS A 177 -26.40 17.14 12.93
CA LYS A 177 -27.69 17.76 12.55
C LYS A 177 -28.47 16.72 11.77
N ASP A 178 -29.33 16.06 12.47
CA ASP A 178 -30.73 15.70 12.31
C ASP A 178 -31.09 14.60 13.32
#